data_457a4f5189c575d50672cfb2be55a33c
#
_entry.id   457a4f5189c575d50672cfb2be55a33c
#
_cell.length_a   1.000
_cell.length_b   1.000
_cell.length_c   1.000
_cell.angle_alpha   90.00
_cell.angle_beta   90.00
_cell.angle_gamma   90.00
#
_symmetry.space_group_name_H-M   'P 1'
#
loop_
_entity.id
_entity.type
_entity.pdbx_description
1 polymer ?
#
loop_
_entity_poly.entity_id
_entity_poly.type
_entity_poly.pdbx_seq_one_letter_code
_entity_poly.pdbx_strand_id
1 'polypeptide(L)'
;MPVPLYQAKADFFHTLGHPARIRILELLSERDHAVHELLGAIEIAPSNLSQQLAVLRRAGLVVQRREGAEVVYSVSVPEVRDLLLAARVILRSLIDGQDQLKKDLRAPARSRR
;
A
#
# COMPACT_ATOMS: atom_id res chain seq x y z
N MET A 1 -24.22 -15.44 6.50
CA MET A 1 -24.76 -14.06 6.55
C MET A 1 -23.86 -13.14 5.75
N PRO A 2 -24.44 -12.35 4.89
CA PRO A 2 -23.65 -11.35 4.19
C PRO A 2 -23.11 -10.31 5.15
N VAL A 3 -21.90 -9.86 4.93
CA VAL A 3 -21.27 -8.82 5.73
C VAL A 3 -21.69 -7.46 5.19
N PRO A 4 -21.94 -6.47 6.06
CA PRO A 4 -22.21 -5.12 5.57
C PRO A 4 -21.02 -4.58 4.76
N LEU A 5 -21.28 -3.71 3.81
CA LEU A 5 -20.26 -3.16 2.94
C LEU A 5 -19.15 -2.46 3.74
N TYR A 6 -19.50 -1.71 4.78
CA TYR A 6 -18.47 -1.03 5.58
C TYR A 6 -17.55 -2.02 6.29
N GLN A 7 -18.06 -3.20 6.65
CA GLN A 7 -17.23 -4.24 7.24
C GLN A 7 -16.24 -4.80 6.20
N ALA A 8 -16.74 -5.07 5.00
CA ALA A 8 -15.88 -5.53 3.91
C ALA A 8 -14.80 -4.51 3.59
N LYS A 9 -15.13 -3.22 3.61
CA LYS A 9 -14.14 -2.15 3.41
C LYS A 9 -13.09 -2.16 4.53
N ALA A 10 -13.53 -2.32 5.78
CA ALA A 10 -12.61 -2.38 6.91
C ALA A 10 -11.64 -3.56 6.79
N ASP A 11 -12.15 -4.72 6.42
CA ASP A 11 -11.33 -5.92 6.21
C ASP A 11 -10.32 -5.69 5.08
N PHE A 12 -10.74 -5.04 4.01
CA PHE A 12 -9.88 -4.69 2.90
C PHE A 12 -8.74 -3.76 3.36
N PHE A 13 -9.07 -2.70 4.08
CA PHE A 13 -8.05 -1.78 4.61
C PHE A 13 -7.14 -2.45 5.62
N HIS A 14 -7.67 -3.39 6.39
CA HIS A 14 -6.84 -4.17 7.31
C HIS A 14 -5.80 -4.99 6.54
N THR A 15 -6.20 -5.60 5.43
CA THR A 15 -5.28 -6.33 4.55
C THR A 15 -4.19 -5.39 4.02
N LEU A 16 -4.54 -4.17 3.66
CA LEU A 16 -3.57 -3.19 3.17
C LEU A 16 -2.68 -2.62 4.28
N GLY A 17 -3.11 -2.70 5.54
CA GLY A 17 -2.44 -2.05 6.65
C GLY A 17 -1.17 -2.75 7.12
N HIS A 18 -0.29 -3.14 6.19
CA HIS A 18 0.97 -3.80 6.46
C HIS A 18 2.03 -3.23 5.52
N PRO A 19 3.15 -2.69 6.04
CA PRO A 19 4.14 -1.99 5.20
C PRO A 19 4.62 -2.81 4.02
N ALA A 20 4.93 -4.09 4.23
CA ALA A 20 5.42 -4.93 3.14
C ALA A 20 4.37 -5.12 2.06
N ARG A 21 3.10 -5.29 2.44
CA ARG A 21 2.03 -5.47 1.46
C ARG A 21 1.80 -4.22 0.64
N ILE A 22 1.83 -3.06 1.28
CA ILE A 22 1.71 -1.78 0.59
C ILE A 22 2.86 -1.63 -0.40
N ARG A 23 4.10 -1.91 0.03
CA ARG A 23 5.26 -1.75 -0.86
C ARG A 23 5.20 -2.72 -2.04
N ILE A 24 4.79 -3.96 -1.82
CA ILE A 24 4.58 -4.92 -2.91
C ILE A 24 3.58 -4.36 -3.92
N LEU A 25 2.44 -3.88 -3.44
CA LEU A 25 1.40 -3.36 -4.32
C LEU A 25 1.85 -2.12 -5.08
N GLU A 26 2.64 -1.24 -4.46
CA GLU A 26 3.21 -0.09 -5.15
C GLU A 26 4.10 -0.53 -6.31
N LEU A 27 4.99 -1.49 -6.05
CA LEU A 27 5.89 -2.00 -7.08
C LEU A 27 5.12 -2.68 -8.21
N LEU A 28 4.15 -3.52 -7.87
CA LEU A 28 3.34 -4.22 -8.88
C LEU A 28 2.43 -3.27 -9.64
N SER A 29 2.06 -2.13 -9.05
CA SER A 29 1.29 -1.11 -9.76
C SER A 29 2.11 -0.42 -10.85
N GLU A 30 3.44 -0.41 -10.73
CA GLU A 30 4.33 0.12 -11.75
C GLU A 30 4.49 -0.83 -12.92
N ARG A 31 4.70 -2.10 -12.61
CA ARG A 31 4.83 -3.17 -13.59
C ARG A 31 4.82 -4.53 -12.88
N ASP A 32 4.70 -5.59 -13.65
CA ASP A 32 4.84 -6.94 -13.12
C ASP A 32 6.27 -7.16 -12.63
N HIS A 33 6.41 -7.98 -11.59
CA HIS A 33 7.71 -8.29 -11.01
C HIS A 33 7.82 -9.79 -10.74
N ALA A 34 9.00 -10.33 -11.03
CA ALA A 34 9.38 -11.66 -10.57
C ALA A 34 9.70 -11.58 -9.07
N VAL A 35 9.65 -12.74 -8.40
CA VAL A 35 9.91 -12.79 -6.95
C VAL A 35 11.30 -12.24 -6.63
N HIS A 36 12.33 -12.58 -7.43
CA HIS A 36 13.68 -12.09 -7.16
C HIS A 36 13.78 -10.56 -7.30
N GLU A 37 12.98 -9.97 -8.18
CA GLU A 37 12.94 -8.52 -8.31
C GLU A 37 12.33 -7.86 -7.08
N LEU A 38 11.27 -8.46 -6.53
CA LEU A 38 10.67 -7.96 -5.29
C LEU A 38 11.65 -8.07 -4.12
N LEU A 39 12.38 -9.19 -4.04
CA LEU A 39 13.41 -9.37 -3.00
C LEU A 39 14.52 -8.32 -3.11
N GLY A 40 14.86 -7.92 -4.33
CA GLY A 40 15.88 -6.89 -4.55
C GLY A 40 15.40 -5.47 -4.24
N ALA A 41 14.08 -5.26 -4.22
CA ALA A 41 13.49 -3.93 -4.03
C ALA A 41 12.99 -3.69 -2.61
N ILE A 42 12.78 -4.74 -1.82
CA ILE A 42 12.23 -4.65 -0.47
C ILE A 42 13.18 -5.38 0.47
N GLU A 43 13.50 -4.74 1.59
CA GLU A 43 14.30 -5.39 2.63
C GLU A 43 13.40 -6.33 3.44
N ILE A 44 13.33 -7.58 3.01
CA ILE A 44 12.43 -8.56 3.60
C ILE A 44 13.05 -9.96 3.42
N ALA A 45 12.87 -10.81 4.42
CA ALA A 45 13.30 -12.20 4.30
C ALA A 45 12.44 -12.92 3.25
N PRO A 46 13.03 -13.83 2.46
CA PRO A 46 12.27 -14.56 1.44
C PRO A 46 11.02 -15.26 1.95
N SER A 47 11.09 -15.87 3.13
CA SER A 47 9.94 -16.54 3.72
C SER A 47 8.81 -15.57 4.07
N ASN A 48 9.17 -14.38 4.55
CA ASN A 48 8.19 -13.35 4.86
C ASN A 48 7.56 -12.79 3.58
N LEU A 49 8.36 -12.56 2.54
CA LEU A 49 7.81 -12.12 1.25
C LEU A 49 6.79 -13.14 0.72
N SER A 50 7.12 -14.43 0.78
CA SER A 50 6.20 -15.48 0.36
C SER A 50 4.89 -15.44 1.13
N GLN A 51 4.95 -15.20 2.43
CA GLN A 51 3.76 -15.08 3.27
C GLN A 51 2.90 -13.87 2.86
N GLN A 52 3.53 -12.72 2.62
CA GLN A 52 2.80 -11.52 2.25
C GLN A 52 2.17 -11.65 0.86
N LEU A 53 2.89 -12.25 -0.07
CA LEU A 53 2.33 -12.53 -1.40
C LEU A 53 1.14 -13.49 -1.32
N ALA A 54 1.21 -14.49 -0.46
CA ALA A 54 0.10 -15.42 -0.26
C ALA A 54 -1.13 -14.71 0.30
N VAL A 55 -0.94 -13.81 1.25
CA VAL A 55 -2.05 -13.01 1.81
C VAL A 55 -2.72 -12.17 0.72
N LEU A 56 -1.91 -11.46 -0.08
CA LEU A 56 -2.43 -10.62 -1.16
C LEU A 56 -3.14 -11.44 -2.23
N ARG A 57 -2.62 -12.62 -2.54
CA ARG A 57 -3.23 -13.50 -3.52
C ARG A 57 -4.58 -14.03 -3.02
N ARG A 58 -4.66 -14.46 -1.76
CA ARG A 58 -5.92 -14.92 -1.17
C ARG A 58 -6.96 -13.80 -1.10
N ALA A 59 -6.50 -12.56 -0.94
CA ALA A 59 -7.39 -11.41 -0.93
C ALA A 59 -7.82 -10.99 -2.35
N GLY A 60 -7.29 -11.62 -3.38
CA GLY A 60 -7.64 -11.32 -4.77
C GLY A 60 -6.99 -10.09 -5.33
N LEU A 61 -5.95 -9.55 -4.67
CA LEU A 61 -5.31 -8.31 -5.09
C LEU A 61 -4.15 -8.53 -6.05
N VAL A 62 -3.56 -9.72 -6.05
CA VAL A 62 -2.48 -10.08 -6.96
C VAL A 62 -2.74 -11.45 -7.54
N VAL A 63 -2.18 -11.68 -8.71
CA VAL A 63 -2.16 -12.99 -9.38
C VAL A 63 -0.72 -13.32 -9.72
N GLN A 64 -0.46 -14.61 -9.92
CA GLN A 64 0.87 -15.06 -10.30
C GLN A 64 0.78 -15.87 -11.58
N ARG A 65 1.86 -15.85 -12.33
CA ARG A 65 2.01 -16.71 -13.51
C ARG A 65 3.44 -17.20 -13.57
N ARG A 66 3.64 -18.31 -14.25
CA ARG A 66 4.99 -18.84 -14.45
C ARG A 66 5.49 -18.39 -15.82
N GLU A 67 6.70 -17.84 -15.85
CA GLU A 67 7.40 -17.48 -17.07
C GLU A 67 8.77 -18.16 -17.04
N GLY A 68 8.89 -19.27 -17.74
CA GLY A 68 10.10 -20.09 -17.70
C GLY A 68 10.32 -20.62 -16.28
N ALA A 69 11.48 -20.34 -15.72
CA ALA A 69 11.82 -20.77 -14.36
C ALA A 69 11.35 -19.79 -13.29
N GLU A 70 10.76 -18.66 -13.68
CA GLU A 70 10.39 -17.60 -12.76
C GLU A 70 8.90 -17.60 -12.48
N VAL A 71 8.54 -17.17 -11.28
CA VAL A 71 7.16 -16.84 -10.91
C VAL A 71 7.05 -15.31 -10.90
N VAL A 72 6.11 -14.80 -11.70
CA VAL A 72 5.90 -13.37 -11.88
C VAL A 72 4.56 -12.99 -11.28
N TYR A 73 4.55 -11.90 -10.53
CA TYR A 73 3.34 -11.39 -9.89
C TYR A 73 2.85 -10.14 -10.60
N SER A 74 1.53 -9.98 -10.64
CA SER A 74 0.84 -8.83 -11.22
C SER A 74 -0.26 -8.39 -10.29
N VAL A 75 -0.54 -7.08 -10.27
CA VAL A 75 -1.73 -6.60 -9.58
C VAL A 75 -2.96 -7.01 -10.40
N SER A 76 -4.00 -7.50 -9.72
CA SER A 76 -5.21 -7.96 -10.39
C SER A 76 -6.31 -6.89 -10.42
N VAL A 77 -6.19 -5.84 -9.61
CA VAL A 77 -7.17 -4.77 -9.49
C VAL A 77 -6.45 -3.44 -9.69
N PRO A 78 -6.53 -2.86 -10.91
CA PRO A 78 -5.78 -1.63 -11.22
C PRO A 78 -6.13 -0.45 -10.31
N GLU A 79 -7.33 -0.42 -9.76
CA GLU A 79 -7.79 0.65 -8.86
C GLU A 79 -6.96 0.74 -7.58
N VAL A 80 -6.23 -0.31 -7.22
CA VAL A 80 -5.33 -0.28 -6.07
C VAL A 80 -4.27 0.80 -6.23
N ARG A 81 -3.77 1.00 -7.45
CA ARG A 81 -2.82 2.06 -7.72
C ARG A 81 -3.42 3.43 -7.38
N ASP A 82 -4.65 3.67 -7.80
CA ASP A 82 -5.33 4.94 -7.53
C ASP A 82 -5.51 5.17 -6.03
N LEU A 83 -5.86 4.11 -5.31
CA LEU A 83 -6.03 4.18 -3.87
C LEU A 83 -4.71 4.53 -3.16
N LEU A 84 -3.61 3.90 -3.56
CA LEU A 84 -2.31 4.18 -2.95
C LEU A 84 -1.82 5.59 -3.28
N LEU A 85 -2.09 6.08 -4.49
CA LEU A 85 -1.79 7.45 -4.85
C LEU A 85 -2.64 8.44 -4.04
N ALA A 86 -3.92 8.13 -3.84
CA ALA A 86 -4.80 8.95 -3.00
C ALA A 86 -4.29 9.00 -1.55
N ALA A 87 -3.85 7.86 -1.01
CA ALA A 87 -3.28 7.80 0.33
C ALA A 87 -2.06 8.71 0.45
N ARG A 88 -1.21 8.75 -0.58
CA ARG A 88 -0.04 9.62 -0.60
C ARG A 88 -0.45 11.09 -0.54
N VAL A 89 -1.47 11.47 -1.30
CA VAL A 89 -1.97 12.85 -1.31
C VAL A 89 -2.55 13.22 0.06
N ILE A 90 -3.32 12.33 0.65
CA ILE A 90 -3.90 12.54 1.98
C ILE A 90 -2.79 12.75 3.02
N LEU A 91 -1.79 11.88 3.01
CA LEU A 91 -0.67 11.99 3.96
C LEU A 91 0.10 13.29 3.78
N ARG A 92 0.31 13.72 2.54
CA ARG A 92 0.96 15.01 2.27
C ARG A 92 0.14 16.15 2.88
N SER A 93 -1.17 16.15 2.68
CA SER A 93 -2.05 17.17 3.25
C SER A 93 -2.00 17.19 4.77
N LEU A 94 -1.96 16.01 5.39
CA LEU A 94 -1.88 15.92 6.85
C LEU A 94 -0.55 16.45 7.37
N ILE A 95 0.55 16.14 6.69
CA ILE A 95 1.87 16.63 7.09
C ILE A 95 1.95 18.15 6.91
N ASP A 96 1.48 18.66 5.78
CA ASP A 96 1.46 20.12 5.54
C ASP A 96 0.61 20.83 6.57
N GLY A 97 -0.52 20.24 6.96
CA GLY A 97 -1.36 20.79 8.01
C GLY A 97 -0.65 20.84 9.36
N GLN A 98 0.12 19.80 9.69
CA GLN A 98 0.91 19.79 10.91
C GLN A 98 2.02 20.85 10.88
N ASP A 99 2.68 21.00 9.75
CA ASP A 99 3.73 22.01 9.60
C ASP A 99 3.14 23.42 9.77
N GLN A 100 1.98 23.68 9.20
CA GLN A 100 1.32 24.96 9.34
C GLN A 100 0.94 25.23 10.79
N LEU A 101 0.43 24.21 11.48
CA LEU A 101 0.09 24.32 12.90
C LEU A 101 1.34 24.62 13.75
N LYS A 102 2.44 23.95 13.45
CA LYS A 102 3.69 24.21 14.15
C LYS A 102 4.16 25.64 13.95
N LYS A 103 4.05 26.15 12.72
CA LYS A 103 4.40 27.53 12.41
C LYS A 103 3.51 28.50 13.18
N ASP A 104 2.21 28.22 13.22
CA ASP A 104 1.26 29.06 13.96
C ASP A 104 1.57 29.10 15.46
N LEU A 105 1.93 27.96 16.04
CA LEU A 105 2.27 27.88 17.45
C LEU A 105 3.56 28.61 17.78
N ARG A 106 4.49 28.72 16.83
CA ARG A 106 5.75 29.44 17.03
C ARG A 106 5.62 30.93 16.79
N ALA A 107 4.59 31.36 16.09
CA ALA A 107 4.41 32.77 15.78
C ALA A 107 4.11 33.55 17.06
N PRO A 108 4.52 34.85 17.14
CA PRO A 108 4.14 35.67 18.25
C PRO A 108 2.64 35.75 18.38
N ALA A 109 2.15 35.90 19.62
CA ALA A 109 0.73 36.01 19.86
C ALA A 109 0.22 37.32 19.24
N ARG A 110 -0.51 37.19 18.16
CA ARG A 110 -1.13 38.31 17.46
C ARG A 110 -2.56 37.97 17.15
N SER A 111 -3.30 38.95 16.70
CA SER A 111 -4.67 38.69 16.33
C SER A 111 -4.68 37.68 15.20
N ARG A 112 -5.47 36.65 15.34
CA ARG A 112 -5.66 35.61 14.35
C ARG A 112 -7.10 35.63 13.92
N ARG A 113 -7.27 35.47 12.63
CA ARG A 113 -8.65 35.55 12.10
C ARG A 113 -9.30 34.23 12.07
#